data_0761029b6caf2ba510f1a873e507bcff
#
_entry.id   0761029b6caf2ba510f1a873e507bcff
#
_cell.length_a   1.000
_cell.length_b   1.000
_cell.length_c   1.000
_cell.angle_alpha   90.00
_cell.angle_beta   90.00
_cell.angle_gamma   90.00
#
_symmetry.space_group_name_H-M   'P 1'
#
loop_
_entity.id
_entity.type
_entity.pdbx_description
1 polymer ?
#
loop_
_entity_poly.entity_id
_entity_poly.type
_entity_poly.pdbx_seq_one_letter_code
_entity_poly.pdbx_strand_id
1 'polypeptide(L)'
;MVDNFNFKLIDSFEGYISSKDKTNVNENALVFPSQNCYKKLNGNISVRAGMKRYGAADGAVAGIRASDEWNNSLGREIPFRVVAPTVAGNDGKLQFMSTIVNGDPVWYDLQTGLTTTQTRYIFDSWWDDTEKKDKWIWCRGDANLYWWSGGFTGLTAQAGGGSTLTTNSSSTWAQMGFSTAGNKTFTLVGSATVYTYTGGENTTTLTGITPALPAILGTDLAMQSVITETDTPAAGFLVDFIKTIGNQLYCGSYTSRLVYISSATDFTDYTVPAPRTAGTPELLTLDNTGKGISVRQGKAHISAGLSDWYIVSFVDIAVGSTLTQQTVVEKQETAALSAALAHEFIDTVGDDIVYLSQDQQLRNYGSFRNLNTAKFPSLSQQIHQELQAETFLDGMIVGQVKSIGDFIYLIAPQSGRTYLQQTRESLDIAGNIVAERLWHPPQIWHISRVALINGVEYGHSTANPQIYQLWNTGQYHDDSPSDDPVPYDVRMCMAYRQHGRRQGLLIFDKVYIEGYLMVNSDFNLRVFKDYDDPTPQVKVLSSISSPPVTFPANVGISIGDGSIGDGPIGGGAVEATVMPKFRVIADVTEVNCFEYQLEIYSTSPDSAWEILALGSNAEISKQSAVFIRK
;
A
#
# COMPACT_ATOMS: atom_id res chain seq x y z
N MET A 1 28.52 42.99 -9.39
CA MET A 1 29.13 42.67 -8.10
C MET A 1 28.35 41.52 -7.55
N VAL A 2 28.92 40.33 -7.54
CA VAL A 2 28.29 39.20 -6.83
C VAL A 2 28.69 39.39 -5.37
N ASP A 3 27.76 39.88 -4.57
CA ASP A 3 27.97 39.96 -3.14
C ASP A 3 28.27 38.55 -2.64
N ASN A 4 29.44 38.36 -2.06
CA ASN A 4 29.86 37.11 -1.44
C ASN A 4 29.06 36.89 -0.14
N PHE A 5 27.77 36.55 -0.27
CA PHE A 5 26.98 36.13 0.87
C PHE A 5 27.45 34.71 1.29
N ASN A 6 27.84 34.60 2.52
CA ASN A 6 28.25 33.31 3.08
C ASN A 6 27.01 32.54 3.54
N PHE A 7 26.31 31.87 2.59
CA PHE A 7 25.13 31.04 2.90
C PHE A 7 25.54 29.74 3.57
N LYS A 8 24.85 29.38 4.62
CA LYS A 8 24.90 28.05 5.22
C LYS A 8 23.85 27.18 4.54
N LEU A 9 24.27 26.43 3.55
CA LEU A 9 23.38 25.61 2.70
C LEU A 9 23.11 24.26 3.33
N ILE A 10 21.93 23.74 3.06
CA ILE A 10 21.54 22.34 3.15
C ILE A 10 21.42 21.87 1.70
N ASP A 11 22.31 21.00 1.29
CA ASP A 11 22.36 20.34 -0.01
C ASP A 11 22.24 18.81 0.12
N SER A 12 22.08 18.32 1.33
CA SER A 12 21.87 16.93 1.66
C SER A 12 20.77 16.83 2.70
N PHE A 13 19.57 16.52 2.24
CA PHE A 13 18.41 16.35 3.10
C PHE A 13 18.39 14.96 3.74
N GLU A 14 18.05 14.89 5.02
CA GLU A 14 17.77 13.66 5.72
C GLU A 14 16.29 13.24 5.59
N GLY A 15 15.94 12.10 6.20
CA GLY A 15 14.58 11.61 6.22
C GLY A 15 13.66 12.43 7.12
N TYR A 16 12.41 12.00 7.17
CA TYR A 16 11.37 12.61 7.97
C TYR A 16 11.41 12.10 9.42
N ILE A 17 11.30 13.02 10.37
CA ILE A 17 11.29 12.74 11.81
C ILE A 17 10.12 13.49 12.43
N SER A 18 9.21 12.77 13.06
CA SER A 18 8.02 13.37 13.70
C SER A 18 8.25 13.87 15.12
N SER A 19 9.49 13.87 15.61
CA SER A 19 9.77 14.26 17.00
C SER A 19 9.21 15.64 17.33
N LYS A 20 8.51 15.73 18.45
CA LYS A 20 8.05 17.02 18.99
C LYS A 20 9.20 17.86 19.53
N ASP A 21 10.26 17.22 19.99
CA ASP A 21 11.47 17.91 20.40
C ASP A 21 12.36 18.19 19.17
N LYS A 22 11.99 19.23 18.45
CA LYS A 22 12.66 19.67 17.23
C LYS A 22 14.07 20.18 17.49
N THR A 23 14.48 20.36 18.75
CA THR A 23 15.80 20.88 19.12
C THR A 23 16.90 19.81 19.14
N ASN A 24 16.50 18.54 19.20
CA ASN A 24 17.42 17.40 19.19
C ASN A 24 17.46 16.64 17.84
N VAL A 25 16.82 17.21 16.83
CA VAL A 25 16.77 16.64 15.48
C VAL A 25 17.89 17.27 14.64
N ASN A 26 18.47 16.50 13.72
CA ASN A 26 19.46 17.02 12.79
C ASN A 26 18.84 18.19 11.97
N GLU A 27 19.58 19.28 11.83
CA GLU A 27 19.15 20.49 11.11
C GLU A 27 18.80 20.23 9.64
N ASN A 28 19.26 19.12 9.06
CA ASN A 28 18.98 18.70 7.68
C ASN A 28 17.75 17.81 7.56
N ALA A 29 17.09 17.44 8.67
CA ALA A 29 15.93 16.56 8.65
C ALA A 29 14.66 17.33 8.28
N LEU A 30 13.74 16.63 7.62
CA LEU A 30 12.36 17.05 7.46
C LEU A 30 11.59 16.76 8.76
N VAL A 31 10.75 17.69 9.19
CA VAL A 31 9.97 17.54 10.43
C VAL A 31 8.49 17.83 10.20
N PHE A 32 7.67 17.47 11.19
CA PHE A 32 6.25 17.87 11.20
C PHE A 32 6.12 19.42 11.06
N PRO A 33 5.25 19.97 10.19
CA PRO A 33 4.16 19.31 9.46
C PRO A 33 4.46 19.00 7.98
N SER A 34 5.66 18.55 7.61
CA SER A 34 5.94 18.17 6.23
C SER A 34 4.96 17.11 5.73
N GLN A 35 4.45 17.27 4.51
CA GLN A 35 3.50 16.34 3.88
C GLN A 35 3.51 16.48 2.36
N ASN A 36 3.10 15.41 1.66
CA ASN A 36 2.95 15.36 0.20
C ASN A 36 4.23 15.74 -0.57
N CYS A 37 5.38 15.51 0.05
CA CYS A 37 6.68 15.60 -0.59
C CYS A 37 7.52 14.35 -0.26
N TYR A 38 8.56 14.09 -1.01
CA TYR A 38 9.42 12.93 -0.81
C TYR A 38 10.87 13.22 -1.19
N LYS A 39 11.79 12.47 -0.60
CA LYS A 39 13.22 12.54 -0.92
C LYS A 39 13.50 11.62 -2.11
N LYS A 40 13.97 12.17 -3.20
CA LYS A 40 14.43 11.41 -4.37
C LYS A 40 15.76 10.67 -4.11
N LEU A 41 16.10 9.75 -5.00
CA LEU A 41 17.37 9.01 -4.93
C LEU A 41 18.61 9.91 -4.96
N ASN A 42 18.55 11.01 -5.70
CA ASN A 42 19.62 12.02 -5.79
C ASN A 42 19.73 12.91 -4.54
N GLY A 43 18.91 12.69 -3.52
CA GLY A 43 18.92 13.46 -2.27
C GLY A 43 18.00 14.66 -2.25
N ASN A 44 17.45 15.10 -3.38
CA ASN A 44 16.57 16.26 -3.48
C ASN A 44 15.19 15.99 -2.87
N ILE A 45 14.49 17.04 -2.45
CA ILE A 45 13.10 16.96 -2.01
C ILE A 45 12.19 17.42 -3.14
N SER A 46 11.23 16.59 -3.50
CA SER A 46 10.27 16.87 -4.56
C SER A 46 8.83 16.80 -4.05
N VAL A 47 7.96 17.57 -4.67
CA VAL A 47 6.51 17.35 -4.56
C VAL A 47 6.18 15.95 -5.05
N ARG A 48 5.23 15.25 -4.39
CA ARG A 48 4.76 13.96 -4.90
C ARG A 48 4.06 14.11 -6.24
N ALA A 49 4.09 13.09 -7.06
CA ALA A 49 3.21 13.01 -8.22
C ALA A 49 1.75 12.84 -7.78
N GLY A 50 0.84 13.28 -8.60
CA GLY A 50 -0.60 13.20 -8.34
C GLY A 50 -1.15 11.78 -8.44
N MET A 51 -2.41 11.64 -8.04
CA MET A 51 -3.20 10.43 -8.21
C MET A 51 -4.11 10.58 -9.43
N LYS A 52 -3.98 9.67 -10.38
CA LYS A 52 -4.84 9.62 -11.56
C LYS A 52 -5.95 8.60 -11.38
N ARG A 53 -7.20 8.99 -11.63
CA ARG A 53 -8.31 8.06 -11.62
C ARG A 53 -8.12 6.93 -12.64
N TYR A 54 -8.41 5.72 -12.22
CA TYR A 54 -8.33 4.54 -13.06
C TYR A 54 -9.71 3.91 -13.26
N GLY A 55 -10.15 3.88 -14.51
CA GLY A 55 -11.47 3.36 -14.90
C GLY A 55 -12.62 4.36 -14.71
N ALA A 56 -13.79 3.93 -15.12
CA ALA A 56 -15.01 4.75 -15.01
C ALA A 56 -15.46 4.88 -13.55
N ALA A 57 -16.15 6.00 -13.24
CA ALA A 57 -16.79 6.18 -11.95
C ALA A 57 -17.88 5.11 -11.76
N ASP A 58 -17.80 4.39 -10.65
CA ASP A 58 -18.91 3.53 -10.21
C ASP A 58 -19.83 4.40 -9.36
N GLY A 59 -21.04 4.67 -9.86
CA GLY A 59 -21.95 5.62 -9.22
C GLY A 59 -22.40 5.16 -7.84
N ALA A 60 -22.45 6.08 -6.90
CA ALA A 60 -23.22 6.04 -5.64
C ALA A 60 -22.83 5.00 -4.57
N VAL A 61 -21.67 4.37 -4.61
CA VAL A 61 -21.24 3.40 -3.58
C VAL A 61 -20.18 4.01 -2.67
N ALA A 62 -20.24 3.72 -1.37
CA ALA A 62 -19.23 4.16 -0.41
C ALA A 62 -17.90 3.46 -0.63
N GLY A 63 -16.83 3.99 -0.04
CA GLY A 63 -15.43 3.60 -0.25
C GLY A 63 -15.10 2.11 -0.21
N ILE A 64 -13.91 1.79 -0.64
CA ILE A 64 -13.39 0.42 -0.75
C ILE A 64 -12.92 -0.05 0.62
N ARG A 65 -13.43 -1.19 1.09
CA ARG A 65 -13.09 -1.81 2.37
C ARG A 65 -11.87 -2.72 2.32
N ALA A 66 -11.80 -3.49 1.25
CA ALA A 66 -10.70 -4.41 1.03
C ALA A 66 -10.41 -4.50 -0.46
N SER A 67 -9.21 -4.84 -0.81
CA SER A 67 -8.81 -5.14 -2.17
C SER A 67 -7.62 -6.07 -2.17
N ASP A 68 -7.47 -6.78 -3.24
CA ASP A 68 -6.31 -7.62 -3.48
C ASP A 68 -6.14 -7.85 -4.97
N GLU A 69 -5.06 -8.51 -5.33
CA GLU A 69 -4.72 -8.85 -6.68
C GLU A 69 -4.37 -10.34 -6.75
N TRP A 70 -4.94 -11.03 -7.70
CA TRP A 70 -4.68 -12.44 -7.92
C TRP A 70 -3.95 -12.68 -9.24
N ASN A 71 -2.70 -13.07 -9.13
CA ASN A 71 -1.92 -13.65 -10.21
C ASN A 71 -2.16 -15.16 -10.24
N ASN A 72 -3.03 -15.61 -11.14
CA ASN A 72 -3.38 -17.00 -11.21
C ASN A 72 -2.44 -17.82 -12.13
N SER A 73 -2.49 -19.15 -11.99
CA SER A 73 -1.70 -20.08 -12.78
C SER A 73 -1.99 -20.04 -14.31
N LEU A 74 -3.06 -19.38 -14.71
CA LEU A 74 -3.40 -19.14 -16.12
C LEU A 74 -2.73 -17.88 -16.69
N GLY A 75 -1.88 -17.21 -15.89
CA GLY A 75 -1.19 -15.98 -16.29
C GLY A 75 -2.11 -14.76 -16.36
N ARG A 76 -3.21 -14.78 -15.63
CA ARG A 76 -4.12 -13.64 -15.50
C ARG A 76 -3.87 -12.92 -14.19
N GLU A 77 -3.78 -11.61 -14.29
CA GLU A 77 -3.74 -10.69 -13.16
C GLU A 77 -5.14 -10.11 -12.98
N ILE A 78 -5.80 -10.45 -11.88
CA ILE A 78 -7.20 -10.11 -11.63
C ILE A 78 -7.28 -9.26 -10.37
N PRO A 79 -7.51 -7.96 -10.49
CA PRO A 79 -7.75 -7.09 -9.35
C PRO A 79 -9.13 -7.32 -8.74
N PHE A 80 -9.20 -7.29 -7.41
CA PHE A 80 -10.43 -7.41 -6.62
C PHE A 80 -10.65 -6.18 -5.76
N ARG A 81 -11.91 -5.83 -5.53
CA ARG A 81 -12.29 -4.86 -4.51
C ARG A 81 -13.57 -5.26 -3.80
N VAL A 82 -13.66 -4.91 -2.54
CA VAL A 82 -14.89 -4.99 -1.75
C VAL A 82 -15.42 -3.59 -1.54
N VAL A 83 -16.56 -3.32 -2.09
CA VAL A 83 -17.24 -2.03 -1.98
C VAL A 83 -18.19 -2.05 -0.81
N ALA A 84 -18.11 -1.03 0.06
CA ALA A 84 -18.95 -0.91 1.24
C ALA A 84 -20.42 -0.66 0.85
N PRO A 85 -21.39 -1.16 1.65
CA PRO A 85 -22.78 -0.75 1.50
C PRO A 85 -22.95 0.73 1.85
N THR A 86 -23.79 1.45 1.08
CA THR A 86 -24.06 2.88 1.28
C THR A 86 -25.11 3.16 2.33
N VAL A 87 -25.98 2.19 2.58
CA VAL A 87 -27.10 2.28 3.54
C VAL A 87 -27.07 1.05 4.43
N ALA A 88 -27.79 1.04 5.54
CA ALA A 88 -27.97 -0.12 6.41
C ALA A 88 -28.76 -1.25 5.69
N GLY A 89 -28.27 -1.69 4.54
CA GLY A 89 -28.79 -2.71 3.65
C GLY A 89 -27.69 -3.62 3.13
N ASN A 90 -28.01 -4.49 2.20
CA ASN A 90 -27.12 -5.50 1.61
C ASN A 90 -26.64 -5.07 0.22
N ASP A 91 -26.22 -3.83 0.04
CA ASP A 91 -25.75 -3.28 -1.23
C ASP A 91 -24.20 -3.35 -1.39
N GLY A 92 -23.49 -3.87 -0.39
CA GLY A 92 -22.06 -4.16 -0.49
C GLY A 92 -21.76 -5.25 -1.52
N LYS A 93 -20.64 -5.14 -2.21
CA LYS A 93 -20.26 -6.00 -3.32
C LYS A 93 -18.79 -6.40 -3.25
N LEU A 94 -18.49 -7.65 -3.60
CA LEU A 94 -17.17 -8.07 -4.03
C LEU A 94 -17.15 -8.04 -5.55
N GLN A 95 -16.17 -7.34 -6.10
CA GLN A 95 -16.04 -7.14 -7.55
C GLN A 95 -14.64 -7.55 -8.01
N PHE A 96 -14.55 -7.99 -9.26
CA PHE A 96 -13.28 -8.16 -9.96
C PHE A 96 -13.23 -7.27 -11.21
N MET A 97 -12.03 -6.92 -11.65
CA MET A 97 -11.83 -6.07 -12.82
C MET A 97 -11.41 -6.90 -14.03
N SER A 98 -11.91 -6.53 -15.19
CA SER A 98 -11.46 -7.08 -16.46
C SER A 98 -11.54 -6.02 -17.56
N THR A 99 -10.61 -6.12 -18.53
CA THR A 99 -10.54 -5.28 -19.72
C THR A 99 -11.13 -5.97 -20.96
N ILE A 100 -11.82 -7.11 -20.81
CA ILE A 100 -12.32 -7.93 -21.93
C ILE A 100 -13.32 -7.18 -22.81
N VAL A 101 -14.07 -6.22 -22.22
CA VAL A 101 -15.03 -5.41 -22.98
C VAL A 101 -14.41 -4.05 -23.29
N ASN A 102 -14.28 -3.74 -24.57
CA ASN A 102 -13.78 -2.45 -25.10
C ASN A 102 -12.35 -2.04 -24.72
N GLY A 103 -11.55 -2.89 -24.08
CA GLY A 103 -10.20 -2.55 -23.62
C GLY A 103 -10.13 -1.66 -22.39
N ASP A 104 -11.25 -1.13 -21.93
CA ASP A 104 -11.32 -0.32 -20.71
C ASP A 104 -11.51 -1.19 -19.47
N PRO A 105 -10.95 -0.81 -18.30
CA PRO A 105 -11.15 -1.53 -17.06
C PRO A 105 -12.60 -1.40 -16.57
N VAL A 106 -13.30 -2.53 -16.49
CA VAL A 106 -14.68 -2.62 -16.02
C VAL A 106 -14.75 -3.52 -14.79
N TRP A 107 -15.51 -3.11 -13.77
CA TRP A 107 -15.77 -3.88 -12.57
C TRP A 107 -17.02 -4.72 -12.71
N TYR A 108 -16.89 -6.01 -12.41
CA TYR A 108 -17.98 -6.99 -12.46
C TYR A 108 -18.30 -7.50 -11.07
N ASP A 109 -19.58 -7.58 -10.74
CA ASP A 109 -20.04 -8.10 -9.44
C ASP A 109 -19.78 -9.61 -9.38
N LEU A 110 -18.89 -10.03 -8.49
CA LEU A 110 -18.62 -11.43 -8.19
C LEU A 110 -19.56 -11.94 -7.09
N GLN A 111 -19.81 -11.11 -6.08
CA GLN A 111 -20.73 -11.39 -5.00
C GLN A 111 -21.45 -10.10 -4.59
N THR A 112 -22.74 -10.18 -4.34
CA THR A 112 -23.58 -9.05 -3.92
C THR A 112 -24.24 -9.34 -2.57
N GLY A 113 -24.91 -8.35 -2.00
CA GLY A 113 -25.65 -8.51 -0.74
C GLY A 113 -24.76 -8.60 0.49
N LEU A 114 -23.54 -8.03 0.43
CA LEU A 114 -22.65 -7.99 1.56
C LEU A 114 -23.14 -7.00 2.63
N THR A 115 -23.10 -7.40 3.89
CA THR A 115 -23.63 -6.62 5.00
C THR A 115 -22.56 -5.79 5.71
N THR A 116 -22.98 -4.84 6.54
CA THR A 116 -22.08 -4.03 7.38
C THR A 116 -21.35 -4.85 8.45
N THR A 117 -21.85 -6.04 8.80
CA THR A 117 -21.21 -6.93 9.76
C THR A 117 -19.98 -7.65 9.19
N GLN A 118 -19.88 -7.72 7.87
CA GLN A 118 -18.76 -8.34 7.16
C GLN A 118 -17.73 -7.25 6.86
N THR A 119 -16.88 -6.97 7.83
CA THR A 119 -15.99 -5.80 7.78
C THR A 119 -14.58 -6.11 7.30
N ARG A 120 -14.17 -7.37 7.34
CA ARG A 120 -12.81 -7.79 6.99
C ARG A 120 -12.86 -8.86 5.92
N TYR A 121 -12.03 -8.71 4.91
CA TYR A 121 -11.88 -9.64 3.82
C TYR A 121 -10.40 -9.95 3.69
N ILE A 122 -10.07 -11.22 3.83
CA ILE A 122 -8.72 -11.74 3.64
C ILE A 122 -8.78 -12.73 2.49
N PHE A 123 -7.87 -12.56 1.56
CA PHE A 123 -7.78 -13.34 0.34
C PHE A 123 -6.49 -14.14 0.34
N ASP A 124 -6.55 -15.32 -0.28
CA ASP A 124 -5.35 -16.09 -0.59
C ASP A 124 -5.62 -17.06 -1.76
N SER A 125 -4.59 -17.65 -2.29
CA SER A 125 -4.66 -18.56 -3.41
C SER A 125 -4.30 -19.99 -2.94
N TRP A 126 -5.02 -20.97 -3.44
CA TRP A 126 -4.78 -22.39 -3.17
C TRP A 126 -4.75 -23.19 -4.46
N TRP A 127 -3.76 -24.08 -4.60
CA TRP A 127 -3.58 -24.91 -5.77
C TRP A 127 -4.47 -26.15 -5.73
N ASP A 128 -5.33 -26.32 -6.75
CA ASP A 128 -6.12 -27.54 -6.95
C ASP A 128 -5.38 -28.52 -7.86
N ASP A 129 -4.89 -29.61 -7.25
CA ASP A 129 -4.14 -30.63 -7.97
C ASP A 129 -5.01 -31.44 -8.95
N THR A 130 -6.32 -31.49 -8.74
CA THR A 130 -7.27 -32.17 -9.64
C THR A 130 -7.53 -31.35 -10.89
N GLU A 131 -7.78 -30.05 -10.74
CA GLU A 131 -8.05 -29.15 -11.85
C GLU A 131 -6.77 -28.51 -12.44
N LYS A 132 -5.61 -28.72 -11.77
CA LYS A 132 -4.29 -28.17 -12.17
C LYS A 132 -4.31 -26.66 -12.35
N LYS A 133 -4.97 -25.97 -11.45
CA LYS A 133 -5.08 -24.51 -11.40
C LYS A 133 -5.28 -23.99 -10.00
N ASP A 134 -5.06 -22.69 -9.81
CA ASP A 134 -5.35 -22.03 -8.53
C ASP A 134 -6.83 -21.78 -8.36
N LYS A 135 -7.24 -21.79 -7.11
CA LYS A 135 -8.52 -21.25 -6.63
C LYS A 135 -8.24 -20.01 -5.77
N TRP A 136 -8.98 -18.95 -6.01
CA TRP A 136 -8.98 -17.77 -5.17
C TRP A 136 -9.91 -17.99 -4.00
N ILE A 137 -9.38 -17.98 -2.78
CA ILE A 137 -10.13 -18.25 -1.56
C ILE A 137 -10.20 -16.97 -0.74
N TRP A 138 -11.32 -16.74 -0.08
CA TRP A 138 -11.45 -15.67 0.89
C TRP A 138 -12.33 -16.04 2.07
N CYS A 139 -12.07 -15.36 3.18
CA CYS A 139 -12.91 -15.33 4.36
C CYS A 139 -13.34 -13.88 4.63
N ARG A 140 -14.38 -13.71 5.43
CA ARG A 140 -14.96 -12.40 5.73
C ARG A 140 -15.43 -12.25 7.18
N GLY A 141 -14.87 -13.03 8.10
CA GLY A 141 -15.22 -13.02 9.52
C GLY A 141 -16.56 -13.71 9.82
N ASP A 142 -17.06 -14.55 8.92
CA ASP A 142 -18.19 -15.43 9.16
C ASP A 142 -17.73 -16.90 9.27
N ALA A 143 -18.68 -17.83 9.39
CA ALA A 143 -18.40 -19.25 9.51
C ALA A 143 -18.17 -19.95 8.16
N ASN A 144 -18.04 -19.21 7.05
CA ASN A 144 -17.89 -19.77 5.72
C ASN A 144 -16.56 -19.38 5.08
N LEU A 145 -16.09 -20.25 4.20
CA LEU A 145 -15.06 -19.97 3.22
C LEU A 145 -15.73 -19.81 1.85
N TYR A 146 -15.14 -18.98 1.03
CA TYR A 146 -15.63 -18.71 -0.33
C TYR A 146 -14.47 -18.93 -1.28
N TRP A 147 -14.77 -19.43 -2.48
CA TRP A 147 -13.75 -19.55 -3.51
C TRP A 147 -14.28 -19.34 -4.92
N TRP A 148 -13.38 -19.01 -5.80
CA TRP A 148 -13.63 -18.77 -7.22
C TRP A 148 -12.46 -19.31 -8.05
N SER A 149 -12.76 -19.90 -9.21
CA SER A 149 -11.74 -20.45 -10.10
C SER A 149 -11.19 -19.47 -11.13
N GLY A 150 -11.67 -18.22 -11.15
CA GLY A 150 -11.23 -17.19 -12.09
C GLY A 150 -11.79 -17.33 -13.50
N GLY A 151 -12.78 -18.19 -13.69
CA GLY A 151 -13.42 -18.40 -14.99
C GLY A 151 -14.29 -17.21 -15.42
N PHE A 152 -13.94 -16.62 -16.58
CA PHE A 152 -14.62 -15.45 -17.09
C PHE A 152 -14.39 -15.29 -18.60
N THR A 153 -15.46 -15.07 -19.38
CA THR A 153 -15.38 -14.90 -20.84
C THR A 153 -16.57 -14.18 -21.44
N GLY A 154 -16.34 -13.49 -22.57
CA GLY A 154 -17.43 -12.99 -23.43
C GLY A 154 -18.11 -14.10 -24.22
N LEU A 155 -19.33 -13.86 -24.64
CA LEU A 155 -20.20 -14.84 -25.26
C LEU A 155 -20.49 -14.52 -26.73
N THR A 156 -20.76 -15.55 -27.50
CA THR A 156 -21.31 -15.41 -28.85
C THR A 156 -22.83 -15.31 -28.77
N ALA A 157 -23.44 -14.39 -29.52
CA ALA A 157 -24.87 -14.22 -29.57
C ALA A 157 -25.59 -15.51 -30.02
N GLN A 158 -26.61 -15.91 -29.27
CA GLN A 158 -27.43 -17.09 -29.60
C GLN A 158 -28.91 -16.93 -29.17
N ALA A 159 -29.80 -17.67 -29.79
CA ALA A 159 -31.21 -17.69 -29.40
C ALA A 159 -31.42 -18.37 -28.04
N GLY A 160 -32.43 -17.96 -27.30
CA GLY A 160 -32.80 -18.58 -26.03
C GLY A 160 -33.32 -20.01 -26.17
N GLY A 161 -33.41 -20.71 -25.03
CA GLY A 161 -33.89 -22.09 -24.93
C GLY A 161 -32.84 -23.16 -25.21
N GLY A 162 -31.60 -22.79 -25.51
CA GLY A 162 -30.50 -23.72 -25.80
C GLY A 162 -29.89 -24.35 -24.53
N SER A 163 -29.23 -25.51 -24.73
CA SER A 163 -28.45 -26.21 -23.72
C SER A 163 -26.92 -26.17 -24.03
N THR A 164 -26.52 -25.29 -24.93
CA THR A 164 -25.12 -25.04 -25.31
C THR A 164 -24.78 -23.57 -25.20
N LEU A 165 -23.52 -23.24 -24.87
CA LEU A 165 -23.05 -21.88 -24.74
C LEU A 165 -21.67 -21.75 -25.37
N THR A 166 -21.50 -20.84 -26.32
CA THR A 166 -20.25 -20.64 -27.05
C THR A 166 -19.59 -19.35 -26.63
N THR A 167 -18.28 -19.43 -26.30
CA THR A 167 -17.45 -18.26 -26.06
C THR A 167 -17.13 -17.52 -27.36
N ASN A 168 -16.92 -16.21 -27.28
CA ASN A 168 -16.37 -15.41 -28.38
C ASN A 168 -14.83 -15.48 -28.46
N SER A 169 -14.18 -16.17 -27.54
CA SER A 169 -12.74 -16.40 -27.50
C SER A 169 -12.35 -17.63 -28.31
N SER A 170 -11.13 -17.65 -28.83
CA SER A 170 -10.50 -18.84 -29.43
C SER A 170 -10.00 -19.85 -28.38
N SER A 171 -9.94 -19.45 -27.10
CA SER A 171 -9.54 -20.31 -26.00
C SER A 171 -10.69 -21.22 -25.54
N THR A 172 -10.35 -22.38 -25.02
CA THR A 172 -11.33 -23.28 -24.41
C THR A 172 -11.83 -22.72 -23.07
N TRP A 173 -13.01 -23.18 -22.63
CA TRP A 173 -13.57 -22.77 -21.34
C TRP A 173 -12.62 -23.09 -20.16
N ALA A 174 -11.95 -24.26 -20.21
CA ALA A 174 -10.96 -24.64 -19.21
C ALA A 174 -9.77 -23.67 -19.18
N GLN A 175 -9.25 -23.27 -20.36
CA GLN A 175 -8.18 -22.27 -20.47
C GLN A 175 -8.60 -20.89 -19.98
N MET A 176 -9.89 -20.59 -19.96
CA MET A 176 -10.44 -19.36 -19.40
C MET A 176 -10.76 -19.45 -17.91
N GLY A 177 -10.45 -20.56 -17.25
CA GLY A 177 -10.59 -20.73 -15.82
C GLY A 177 -11.86 -21.44 -15.36
N PHE A 178 -12.73 -21.88 -16.25
CA PHE A 178 -13.92 -22.65 -15.86
C PHE A 178 -13.57 -24.05 -15.39
N SER A 179 -14.33 -24.60 -14.43
CA SER A 179 -14.06 -25.89 -13.81
C SER A 179 -14.22 -27.05 -14.79
N THR A 180 -13.29 -27.99 -14.75
CA THR A 180 -13.31 -29.22 -15.53
C THR A 180 -13.83 -30.41 -14.74
N ALA A 181 -13.84 -30.29 -13.40
CA ALA A 181 -14.31 -31.31 -12.46
C ALA A 181 -15.12 -30.65 -11.32
N GLY A 182 -15.79 -31.44 -10.53
CA GLY A 182 -16.53 -30.95 -9.36
C GLY A 182 -17.69 -30.01 -9.71
N ASN A 183 -17.64 -28.80 -9.20
CA ASN A 183 -18.72 -27.80 -9.35
C ASN A 183 -18.67 -27.09 -10.70
N LYS A 184 -19.20 -27.76 -11.73
CA LYS A 184 -19.32 -27.21 -13.10
C LYS A 184 -20.51 -26.26 -13.21
N THR A 185 -20.38 -25.07 -12.61
CA THR A 185 -21.45 -24.05 -12.59
C THR A 185 -20.95 -22.72 -13.13
N PHE A 186 -21.85 -21.93 -13.68
CA PHE A 186 -21.58 -20.56 -14.10
C PHE A 186 -22.82 -19.67 -13.92
N THR A 187 -22.61 -18.36 -13.94
CA THR A 187 -23.65 -17.35 -14.01
C THR A 187 -23.42 -16.44 -15.21
N LEU A 188 -24.47 -15.89 -15.77
CA LEU A 188 -24.36 -14.73 -16.65
C LEU A 188 -24.20 -13.49 -15.79
N VAL A 189 -23.29 -12.61 -16.15
CA VAL A 189 -23.07 -11.37 -15.40
C VAL A 189 -24.35 -10.55 -15.34
N GLY A 190 -24.73 -10.12 -14.13
CA GLY A 190 -25.99 -9.42 -13.88
C GLY A 190 -27.21 -10.34 -13.67
N SER A 191 -27.05 -11.67 -13.76
CA SER A 191 -28.11 -12.64 -13.50
C SER A 191 -27.86 -13.38 -12.17
N ALA A 192 -28.94 -13.58 -11.41
CA ALA A 192 -28.90 -14.42 -10.20
C ALA A 192 -29.02 -15.93 -10.51
N THR A 193 -29.27 -16.32 -11.78
CA THR A 193 -29.47 -17.71 -12.17
C THR A 193 -28.13 -18.42 -12.26
N VAL A 194 -27.99 -19.50 -11.50
CA VAL A 194 -26.84 -20.42 -11.59
C VAL A 194 -27.15 -21.52 -12.61
N TYR A 195 -26.28 -21.68 -13.59
CA TYR A 195 -26.34 -22.70 -14.61
C TYR A 195 -25.32 -23.79 -14.32
N THR A 196 -25.69 -25.04 -14.58
CA THR A 196 -24.77 -26.19 -14.56
C THR A 196 -24.45 -26.62 -15.98
N TYR A 197 -23.28 -27.18 -16.23
CA TYR A 197 -22.91 -27.80 -17.50
C TYR A 197 -22.31 -29.18 -17.26
N THR A 198 -22.46 -30.08 -18.23
CA THR A 198 -22.00 -31.46 -18.10
C THR A 198 -20.75 -31.77 -18.95
N GLY A 199 -20.44 -30.92 -19.93
CA GLY A 199 -19.29 -31.12 -20.81
C GLY A 199 -18.97 -29.92 -21.68
N GLY A 200 -17.99 -30.07 -22.55
CA GLY A 200 -17.55 -29.02 -23.49
C GLY A 200 -16.49 -28.06 -22.93
N GLU A 201 -16.05 -28.21 -21.70
CA GLU A 201 -15.07 -27.33 -21.06
C GLU A 201 -13.70 -27.29 -21.76
N ASN A 202 -13.32 -28.37 -22.43
CA ASN A 202 -12.09 -28.45 -23.23
C ASN A 202 -12.26 -27.97 -24.68
N THR A 203 -13.41 -27.33 -24.99
CA THR A 203 -13.73 -26.73 -26.27
C THR A 203 -14.18 -25.29 -26.10
N THR A 204 -14.54 -24.62 -27.19
CA THR A 204 -15.14 -23.28 -27.15
C THR A 204 -16.66 -23.28 -26.88
N THR A 205 -17.28 -24.46 -26.69
CA THR A 205 -18.72 -24.60 -26.50
C THR A 205 -19.03 -25.53 -25.34
N LEU A 206 -19.63 -25.01 -24.26
CA LEU A 206 -20.19 -25.81 -23.17
C LEU A 206 -21.45 -26.53 -23.65
N THR A 207 -21.70 -27.72 -23.07
CA THR A 207 -22.83 -28.58 -23.41
C THR A 207 -23.57 -29.07 -22.17
N GLY A 208 -24.84 -29.49 -22.36
CA GLY A 208 -25.66 -30.04 -21.28
C GLY A 208 -25.99 -28.99 -20.21
N ILE A 209 -26.26 -27.78 -20.62
CA ILE A 209 -26.54 -26.65 -19.72
C ILE A 209 -27.98 -26.74 -19.18
N THR A 210 -28.11 -26.59 -17.85
CA THR A 210 -29.37 -26.57 -17.12
C THR A 210 -29.33 -25.47 -16.05
N PRO A 211 -30.40 -24.66 -15.88
CA PRO A 211 -31.60 -24.57 -16.72
C PRO A 211 -31.31 -24.08 -18.14
N ALA A 212 -32.34 -24.08 -19.02
CA ALA A 212 -32.20 -23.57 -20.37
C ALA A 212 -31.80 -22.09 -20.37
N LEU A 213 -30.93 -21.74 -21.30
CA LEU A 213 -30.36 -20.37 -21.39
C LEU A 213 -31.40 -19.36 -21.91
N PRO A 214 -31.35 -18.12 -21.47
CA PRO A 214 -32.06 -17.02 -22.14
C PRO A 214 -31.43 -16.76 -23.51
N ALA A 215 -32.01 -15.79 -24.26
CA ALA A 215 -31.30 -15.25 -25.41
C ALA A 215 -30.00 -14.57 -24.95
N ILE A 216 -28.91 -14.91 -25.62
CA ILE A 216 -27.56 -14.39 -25.34
C ILE A 216 -27.21 -13.32 -26.35
N LEU A 217 -26.82 -12.17 -25.90
CA LEU A 217 -26.27 -11.09 -26.71
C LEU A 217 -24.74 -11.25 -26.85
N GLY A 218 -24.18 -10.77 -27.96
CA GLY A 218 -22.72 -10.78 -28.15
C GLY A 218 -21.94 -9.89 -27.18
N THR A 219 -22.64 -9.11 -26.37
CA THR A 219 -22.11 -8.30 -25.26
C THR A 219 -22.23 -8.97 -23.90
N ASP A 220 -22.90 -10.13 -23.82
CA ASP A 220 -23.08 -10.83 -22.57
C ASP A 220 -21.79 -11.54 -22.14
N LEU A 221 -21.64 -11.71 -20.85
CA LEU A 221 -20.49 -12.32 -20.22
C LEU A 221 -20.92 -13.48 -19.34
N ALA A 222 -20.15 -14.56 -19.35
CA ALA A 222 -20.26 -15.65 -18.40
C ALA A 222 -19.11 -15.59 -17.40
N MET A 223 -19.40 -15.91 -16.14
CA MET A 223 -18.38 -16.10 -15.10
C MET A 223 -18.65 -17.40 -14.35
N GLN A 224 -17.60 -18.08 -13.93
CA GLN A 224 -17.68 -19.21 -13.02
C GLN A 224 -18.38 -18.75 -11.72
N SER A 225 -19.33 -19.54 -11.24
CA SER A 225 -20.02 -19.21 -10.00
C SER A 225 -19.08 -19.22 -8.81
N VAL A 226 -19.29 -18.31 -7.88
CA VAL A 226 -18.65 -18.36 -6.55
C VAL A 226 -19.24 -19.54 -5.79
N ILE A 227 -18.37 -20.28 -5.16
CA ILE A 227 -18.74 -21.40 -4.30
C ILE A 227 -18.58 -20.98 -2.84
N THR A 228 -19.62 -21.23 -2.08
CA THR A 228 -19.60 -21.09 -0.62
C THR A 228 -19.34 -22.45 -0.02
N GLU A 229 -18.25 -22.60 0.71
CA GLU A 229 -17.97 -23.80 1.47
C GLU A 229 -18.67 -23.72 2.82
N THR A 230 -19.50 -24.70 3.09
CA THR A 230 -20.16 -24.85 4.40
C THR A 230 -19.41 -25.77 5.33
N ASP A 231 -18.53 -26.61 4.78
CA ASP A 231 -17.64 -27.49 5.53
C ASP A 231 -16.41 -26.72 6.01
N THR A 232 -16.65 -25.78 6.92
CA THR A 232 -15.63 -24.98 7.58
C THR A 232 -14.95 -25.76 8.69
N PRO A 233 -13.81 -25.28 9.24
CA PRO A 233 -13.01 -26.05 10.20
C PRO A 233 -13.78 -26.63 11.39
N ALA A 234 -14.79 -25.90 11.88
CA ALA A 234 -15.71 -26.38 12.93
C ALA A 234 -17.00 -25.57 12.94
N ALA A 235 -18.09 -26.17 13.37
CA ALA A 235 -19.38 -25.49 13.50
C ALA A 235 -19.25 -24.25 14.42
N GLY A 236 -19.62 -23.08 13.88
CA GLY A 236 -19.57 -21.80 14.60
C GLY A 236 -18.16 -21.19 14.74
N PHE A 237 -17.12 -21.76 14.14
CA PHE A 237 -15.80 -21.13 14.07
C PHE A 237 -15.83 -20.01 13.04
N LEU A 238 -15.55 -18.78 13.49
CA LEU A 238 -15.45 -17.62 12.60
C LEU A 238 -14.06 -17.59 11.97
N VAL A 239 -13.99 -17.57 10.65
CA VAL A 239 -12.73 -17.50 9.92
C VAL A 239 -12.45 -16.02 9.62
N ASP A 240 -11.55 -15.43 10.42
CA ASP A 240 -11.20 -14.00 10.29
C ASP A 240 -9.97 -13.79 9.39
N PHE A 241 -9.07 -14.78 9.31
CA PHE A 241 -7.89 -14.70 8.46
C PHE A 241 -7.48 -16.08 7.97
N ILE A 242 -6.92 -16.10 6.77
CA ILE A 242 -6.42 -17.30 6.10
C ILE A 242 -5.02 -17.07 5.55
N LYS A 243 -4.26 -18.18 5.39
CA LYS A 243 -2.99 -18.18 4.68
C LYS A 243 -2.69 -19.58 4.15
N THR A 244 -2.34 -19.66 2.88
CA THR A 244 -1.90 -20.92 2.25
C THR A 244 -0.40 -21.09 2.41
N ILE A 245 0.03 -22.23 2.94
CA ILE A 245 1.43 -22.56 3.17
C ILE A 245 1.64 -24.04 2.83
N GLY A 246 2.53 -24.33 1.88
CA GLY A 246 2.76 -25.71 1.45
C GLY A 246 1.49 -26.39 0.92
N ASN A 247 0.65 -25.65 0.25
CA ASN A 247 -0.68 -26.06 -0.24
C ASN A 247 -1.68 -26.47 0.84
N GLN A 248 -1.45 -26.14 2.09
CA GLN A 248 -2.41 -26.29 3.19
C GLN A 248 -2.99 -24.92 3.55
N LEU A 249 -4.30 -24.82 3.72
CA LEU A 249 -4.95 -23.58 4.13
C LEU A 249 -4.99 -23.51 5.66
N TYR A 250 -4.37 -22.48 6.20
CA TYR A 250 -4.40 -22.15 7.62
C TYR A 250 -5.56 -21.18 7.86
N CYS A 251 -6.47 -21.53 8.77
CA CYS A 251 -7.62 -20.74 9.16
C CYS A 251 -7.51 -20.33 10.63
N GLY A 252 -7.58 -19.04 10.90
CA GLY A 252 -7.53 -18.49 12.26
C GLY A 252 -8.66 -17.51 12.54
N SER A 253 -8.83 -17.18 13.82
CA SER A 253 -9.84 -16.26 14.30
C SER A 253 -9.28 -15.28 15.33
N TYR A 254 -9.79 -14.04 15.32
CA TYR A 254 -9.44 -13.04 16.34
C TYR A 254 -10.07 -13.32 17.70
N THR A 255 -11.04 -14.22 17.75
CA THR A 255 -11.78 -14.57 18.96
C THR A 255 -11.43 -15.96 19.49
N SER A 256 -10.68 -16.77 18.72
CA SER A 256 -10.32 -18.13 19.09
C SER A 256 -8.81 -18.33 19.24
N ARG A 257 -8.42 -19.27 20.07
CA ARG A 257 -7.03 -19.75 20.19
C ARG A 257 -6.71 -20.90 19.24
N LEU A 258 -7.69 -21.34 18.48
CA LEU A 258 -7.54 -22.45 17.56
C LEU A 258 -7.10 -21.94 16.19
N VAL A 259 -6.18 -22.68 15.57
CA VAL A 259 -5.81 -22.52 14.17
C VAL A 259 -5.95 -23.87 13.49
N TYR A 260 -6.81 -23.92 12.50
CA TYR A 260 -7.05 -25.12 11.71
C TYR A 260 -6.18 -25.10 10.46
N ILE A 261 -5.63 -26.24 10.12
CA ILE A 261 -4.81 -26.47 8.93
C ILE A 261 -5.51 -27.52 8.10
N SER A 262 -5.80 -27.22 6.85
CA SER A 262 -6.48 -28.15 5.94
C SER A 262 -5.57 -29.25 5.43
N SER A 263 -6.17 -30.22 4.72
CA SER A 263 -5.42 -31.13 3.84
C SER A 263 -4.70 -30.34 2.72
N ALA A 264 -3.55 -30.84 2.29
CA ALA A 264 -2.84 -30.29 1.14
C ALA A 264 -3.53 -30.63 -0.20
N THR A 265 -4.41 -31.61 -0.23
CA THR A 265 -5.15 -32.06 -1.42
C THR A 265 -6.58 -31.53 -1.47
N ASP A 266 -7.10 -31.07 -0.32
CA ASP A 266 -8.45 -30.53 -0.19
C ASP A 266 -8.50 -29.49 0.92
N PHE A 267 -8.66 -28.23 0.55
CA PHE A 267 -8.68 -27.12 1.52
C PHE A 267 -9.94 -27.10 2.39
N THR A 268 -10.95 -27.91 2.09
CA THR A 268 -12.17 -28.07 2.89
C THR A 268 -12.08 -29.20 3.92
N ASP A 269 -11.09 -30.09 3.79
CA ASP A 269 -10.88 -31.20 4.74
C ASP A 269 -10.00 -30.76 5.92
N TYR A 270 -10.58 -30.71 7.09
CA TYR A 270 -9.93 -30.42 8.39
C TYR A 270 -9.96 -31.63 9.34
N THR A 271 -10.27 -32.81 8.87
CA THR A 271 -10.37 -34.02 9.67
C THR A 271 -8.98 -34.58 10.00
N VAL A 272 -8.51 -34.38 11.22
CA VAL A 272 -7.20 -34.83 11.66
C VAL A 272 -7.14 -36.38 11.70
N PRO A 273 -6.35 -37.02 10.85
CA PRO A 273 -6.25 -38.50 10.83
C PRO A 273 -5.30 -39.00 11.91
N ALA A 274 -5.42 -40.31 12.19
CA ALA A 274 -4.48 -41.04 13.04
C ALA A 274 -4.09 -42.38 12.38
N PRO A 275 -2.83 -42.61 12.00
CA PRO A 275 -1.67 -41.72 12.14
C PRO A 275 -1.66 -40.60 11.11
N ARG A 276 -0.94 -39.52 11.41
CA ARG A 276 -0.73 -38.40 10.52
C ARG A 276 0.39 -38.68 9.52
N THR A 277 0.21 -38.19 8.30
CA THR A 277 1.22 -38.22 7.25
C THR A 277 1.42 -36.80 6.70
N ALA A 278 2.43 -36.60 5.85
CA ALA A 278 2.70 -35.28 5.25
C ALA A 278 1.46 -34.76 4.51
N GLY A 279 1.14 -33.47 4.70
CA GLY A 279 0.02 -32.80 4.05
C GLY A 279 -1.37 -33.15 4.61
N THR A 280 -1.46 -33.87 5.72
CA THR A 280 -2.75 -34.12 6.38
C THR A 280 -3.18 -32.94 7.27
N PRO A 281 -4.51 -32.82 7.53
CA PRO A 281 -5.04 -31.78 8.39
C PRO A 281 -4.47 -31.75 9.80
N GLU A 282 -4.47 -30.59 10.42
CA GLU A 282 -4.00 -30.36 11.79
C GLU A 282 -4.86 -29.35 12.52
N LEU A 283 -4.90 -29.46 13.84
CA LEU A 283 -5.48 -28.48 14.74
C LEU A 283 -4.43 -28.01 15.75
N LEU A 284 -4.12 -26.74 15.70
CA LEU A 284 -3.22 -26.10 16.65
C LEU A 284 -4.02 -25.37 17.73
N THR A 285 -3.57 -25.49 18.98
CA THR A 285 -4.08 -24.71 20.09
C THR A 285 -3.00 -23.74 20.57
N LEU A 286 -3.25 -22.45 20.42
CA LEU A 286 -2.36 -21.39 20.90
C LEU A 286 -2.68 -21.04 22.38
N ASP A 287 -1.77 -20.38 23.06
CA ASP A 287 -2.04 -19.88 24.42
C ASP A 287 -3.01 -18.68 24.41
N ASN A 288 -2.97 -17.91 23.34
CA ASN A 288 -3.77 -16.68 23.14
C ASN A 288 -4.50 -16.69 21.79
N THR A 289 -5.47 -15.78 21.65
CA THR A 289 -6.23 -15.63 20.39
C THR A 289 -5.33 -15.20 19.24
N GLY A 290 -5.58 -15.74 18.04
CA GLY A 290 -4.83 -15.41 16.83
C GLY A 290 -4.94 -13.94 16.44
N LYS A 291 -3.90 -13.41 15.81
CA LYS A 291 -3.86 -12.05 15.24
C LYS A 291 -3.53 -12.03 13.75
N GLY A 292 -2.87 -13.04 13.26
CA GLY A 292 -2.53 -13.17 11.85
C GLY A 292 -1.48 -14.23 11.59
N ILE A 293 -1.28 -14.54 10.34
CA ILE A 293 -0.34 -15.57 9.87
C ILE A 293 0.49 -15.00 8.72
N SER A 294 1.77 -15.34 8.71
CA SER A 294 2.68 -15.05 7.61
C SER A 294 3.59 -16.23 7.34
N VAL A 295 4.36 -16.13 6.26
CA VAL A 295 5.33 -17.15 5.86
C VAL A 295 6.73 -16.58 5.94
N ARG A 296 7.65 -17.36 6.55
CA ARG A 296 9.07 -17.05 6.52
C ARG A 296 9.86 -18.34 6.39
N GLN A 297 10.74 -18.40 5.39
CA GLN A 297 11.55 -19.59 5.13
C GLN A 297 10.71 -20.89 5.03
N GLY A 298 9.55 -20.81 4.37
CA GLY A 298 8.63 -21.93 4.20
C GLY A 298 7.88 -22.40 5.46
N LYS A 299 8.04 -21.70 6.59
CA LYS A 299 7.35 -22.01 7.85
C LYS A 299 6.23 -21.01 8.12
N ALA A 300 5.17 -21.51 8.76
CA ALA A 300 4.12 -20.62 9.24
C ALA A 300 4.57 -19.88 10.49
N HIS A 301 4.36 -18.58 10.50
CA HIS A 301 4.57 -17.70 11.64
C HIS A 301 3.22 -17.11 12.05
N ILE A 302 2.73 -17.49 13.22
CA ILE A 302 1.41 -17.10 13.73
C ILE A 302 1.60 -16.09 14.86
N SER A 303 1.06 -14.90 14.68
CA SER A 303 0.97 -13.89 15.74
C SER A 303 -0.26 -14.12 16.59
N ALA A 304 -0.13 -14.00 17.92
CA ALA A 304 -1.24 -14.21 18.85
C ALA A 304 -1.14 -13.32 20.10
N GLY A 305 -2.29 -13.03 20.70
CA GLY A 305 -2.39 -12.23 21.93
C GLY A 305 -1.80 -10.82 21.77
N LEU A 306 -1.03 -10.40 22.76
CA LEU A 306 -0.37 -9.10 22.78
C LEU A 306 1.13 -9.18 22.44
N SER A 307 1.75 -10.36 22.64
CA SER A 307 3.21 -10.50 22.56
C SER A 307 3.70 -11.78 21.91
N ASP A 308 2.85 -12.73 21.57
CA ASP A 308 3.29 -14.06 21.19
C ASP A 308 3.43 -14.22 19.68
N TRP A 309 4.48 -14.97 19.30
CA TRP A 309 4.64 -15.51 17.97
C TRP A 309 4.90 -17.01 18.05
N TYR A 310 4.28 -17.78 17.17
CA TYR A 310 4.43 -19.22 17.07
C TYR A 310 5.01 -19.56 15.71
N ILE A 311 6.09 -20.37 15.70
CA ILE A 311 6.65 -20.96 14.49
C ILE A 311 6.13 -22.36 14.39
N VAL A 312 5.45 -22.67 13.30
CA VAL A 312 4.92 -23.99 13.02
C VAL A 312 5.79 -24.66 11.96
N SER A 313 6.30 -25.82 12.27
CA SER A 313 7.06 -26.65 11.35
C SER A 313 6.62 -28.11 11.46
N PHE A 314 6.80 -28.85 10.38
CA PHE A 314 6.48 -30.27 10.32
C PHE A 314 7.78 -31.05 10.23
N VAL A 315 7.88 -32.11 11.01
CA VAL A 315 9.04 -33.00 11.04
C VAL A 315 8.56 -34.42 10.79
N ASP A 316 9.14 -35.09 9.81
CA ASP A 316 8.86 -36.47 9.53
C ASP A 316 9.67 -37.36 10.49
N ILE A 317 8.96 -38.21 11.21
CA ILE A 317 9.55 -39.17 12.16
C ILE A 317 9.29 -40.58 11.65
N ALA A 318 10.35 -41.36 11.56
CA ALA A 318 10.22 -42.79 11.24
C ALA A 318 9.75 -43.58 12.48
N VAL A 319 8.57 -44.15 12.40
CA VAL A 319 8.04 -45.10 13.41
C VAL A 319 7.96 -46.48 12.77
N GLY A 320 8.98 -47.28 12.98
CA GLY A 320 9.14 -48.56 12.28
C GLY A 320 9.39 -48.32 10.77
N SER A 321 8.54 -48.90 9.93
CA SER A 321 8.60 -48.73 8.46
C SER A 321 7.70 -47.62 7.95
N THR A 322 7.01 -46.88 8.83
CA THR A 322 6.05 -45.83 8.46
C THR A 322 6.63 -44.47 8.82
N LEU A 323 6.58 -43.53 7.86
CA LEU A 323 6.87 -42.12 8.13
C LEU A 323 5.59 -41.48 8.69
N THR A 324 5.68 -40.93 9.89
CA THR A 324 4.62 -40.12 10.50
C THR A 324 5.09 -38.69 10.60
N GLN A 325 4.20 -37.75 10.32
CA GLN A 325 4.50 -36.33 10.48
C GLN A 325 4.14 -35.85 11.87
N GLN A 326 5.07 -35.17 12.53
CA GLN A 326 4.82 -34.50 13.79
C GLN A 326 4.89 -33.01 13.60
N THR A 327 3.90 -32.30 14.15
CA THR A 327 3.89 -30.85 14.21
C THR A 327 4.74 -30.37 15.37
N VAL A 328 5.69 -29.50 15.08
CA VAL A 328 6.50 -28.82 16.08
C VAL A 328 6.07 -27.36 16.12
N VAL A 329 5.59 -26.94 17.28
CA VAL A 329 5.17 -25.55 17.52
C VAL A 329 6.17 -24.94 18.49
N GLU A 330 6.92 -23.97 18.03
CA GLU A 330 7.88 -23.22 18.83
C GLU A 330 7.28 -21.86 19.19
N LYS A 331 6.97 -21.66 20.47
CA LYS A 331 6.52 -20.36 20.96
C LYS A 331 7.72 -19.44 21.19
N GLN A 332 7.63 -18.26 20.65
CA GLN A 332 8.58 -17.19 20.89
C GLN A 332 7.89 -16.09 21.71
N GLU A 333 8.27 -15.99 22.96
CA GLU A 333 7.83 -14.88 23.81
C GLU A 333 8.62 -13.62 23.46
N THR A 334 7.92 -12.54 23.29
CA THR A 334 8.48 -11.28 22.84
C THR A 334 8.21 -10.17 23.86
N ALA A 335 8.69 -8.96 23.58
CA ALA A 335 8.38 -7.82 24.42
C ALA A 335 6.85 -7.57 24.46
N ALA A 336 6.37 -7.00 25.54
CA ALA A 336 4.95 -6.65 25.70
C ALA A 336 4.47 -5.82 24.49
N LEU A 337 3.26 -6.10 24.00
CA LEU A 337 2.60 -5.42 22.88
C LEU A 337 3.31 -5.57 21.52
N SER A 338 4.18 -6.56 21.35
CA SER A 338 4.92 -6.78 20.10
C SER A 338 4.30 -7.81 19.14
N ALA A 339 3.14 -8.38 19.47
CA ALA A 339 2.35 -9.14 18.49
C ALA A 339 1.79 -8.21 17.41
N ALA A 340 1.47 -8.75 16.25
CA ALA A 340 0.84 -7.97 15.18
C ALA A 340 -0.52 -7.41 15.61
N LEU A 341 -0.86 -6.24 15.09
CA LEU A 341 -2.13 -5.59 15.38
C LEU A 341 -3.31 -6.40 14.80
N ALA A 342 -3.20 -6.81 13.55
CA ALA A 342 -4.11 -7.72 12.86
C ALA A 342 -3.42 -8.29 11.61
N HIS A 343 -4.08 -9.22 10.91
CA HIS A 343 -3.51 -9.90 9.74
C HIS A 343 -3.17 -8.94 8.59
N GLU A 344 -3.99 -7.94 8.37
CA GLU A 344 -3.81 -6.92 7.33
C GLU A 344 -2.55 -6.06 7.53
N PHE A 345 -2.01 -6.07 8.73
CA PHE A 345 -0.79 -5.35 9.10
C PHE A 345 0.45 -6.23 9.13
N ILE A 346 0.41 -7.35 8.44
CA ILE A 346 1.55 -8.26 8.29
C ILE A 346 1.84 -8.40 6.80
N ASP A 347 3.09 -8.17 6.41
CA ASP A 347 3.53 -8.43 5.04
C ASP A 347 4.94 -9.04 5.03
N THR A 348 5.34 -9.58 3.90
CA THR A 348 6.64 -10.22 3.70
C THR A 348 7.53 -9.32 2.84
N VAL A 349 8.72 -9.03 3.32
CA VAL A 349 9.74 -8.22 2.62
C VAL A 349 10.99 -9.07 2.44
N GLY A 350 11.21 -9.55 1.23
CA GLY A 350 12.26 -10.55 0.97
C GLY A 350 12.01 -11.80 1.82
N ASP A 351 13.01 -12.18 2.62
CA ASP A 351 12.92 -13.35 3.52
C ASP A 351 12.41 -13.01 4.92
N ASP A 352 11.89 -11.80 5.13
CA ASP A 352 11.50 -11.35 6.46
C ASP A 352 10.05 -10.88 6.54
N ILE A 353 9.51 -10.84 7.75
CA ILE A 353 8.16 -10.38 8.05
C ILE A 353 8.26 -8.97 8.62
N VAL A 354 7.53 -8.04 8.00
CA VAL A 354 7.31 -6.69 8.51
C VAL A 354 5.87 -6.57 8.98
N TYR A 355 5.67 -6.01 10.15
CA TYR A 355 4.34 -5.90 10.73
C TYR A 355 4.18 -4.68 11.63
N LEU A 356 2.95 -4.18 11.71
CA LEU A 356 2.57 -3.18 12.69
C LEU A 356 2.15 -3.89 13.98
N SER A 357 2.82 -3.57 15.08
CA SER A 357 2.60 -4.20 16.38
C SER A 357 1.46 -3.54 17.18
N GLN A 358 1.03 -4.18 18.28
CA GLN A 358 -0.03 -3.70 19.18
C GLN A 358 0.27 -2.33 19.78
N ASP A 359 1.55 -1.98 19.95
CA ASP A 359 2.00 -0.65 20.39
C ASP A 359 2.17 0.35 19.24
N GLN A 360 1.60 0.05 18.08
CA GLN A 360 1.62 0.89 16.87
C GLN A 360 3.04 1.23 16.38
N GLN A 361 3.94 0.27 16.47
CA GLN A 361 5.28 0.36 15.90
C GLN A 361 5.43 -0.60 14.72
N LEU A 362 6.00 -0.11 13.64
CA LEU A 362 6.41 -0.98 12.55
C LEU A 362 7.66 -1.75 12.98
N ARG A 363 7.61 -3.06 12.86
CA ARG A 363 8.67 -3.97 13.31
C ARG A 363 9.05 -4.96 12.21
N ASN A 364 10.26 -5.46 12.33
CA ASN A 364 10.83 -6.49 11.48
C ASN A 364 11.07 -7.74 12.33
N TYR A 365 10.52 -8.89 11.92
CA TYR A 365 10.58 -10.13 12.69
C TYR A 365 11.99 -10.74 12.76
N GLY A 366 12.80 -10.65 11.70
CA GLY A 366 14.14 -11.22 11.67
C GLY A 366 15.13 -10.53 12.59
N SER A 367 15.02 -9.22 12.73
CA SER A 367 15.79 -8.44 13.72
C SER A 367 15.46 -8.88 15.14
N PHE A 368 14.25 -9.31 15.38
CA PHE A 368 13.76 -9.87 16.60
C PHE A 368 14.50 -11.15 17.03
N ARG A 369 14.64 -12.10 16.12
CA ARG A 369 15.23 -13.42 16.42
C ARG A 369 16.74 -13.34 16.72
N ASN A 370 17.45 -12.39 16.12
CA ASN A 370 18.89 -12.28 16.22
C ASN A 370 19.37 -11.56 17.48
N LEU A 371 18.53 -10.80 18.17
CA LEU A 371 18.97 -9.89 19.22
C LEU A 371 18.71 -10.39 20.63
N ASN A 372 18.10 -11.52 20.89
CA ASN A 372 17.88 -12.11 22.22
C ASN A 372 17.72 -11.09 23.39
N THR A 373 17.34 -9.86 23.06
CA THR A 373 17.24 -8.72 23.97
C THR A 373 15.87 -8.10 23.88
N ALA A 374 15.33 -7.70 25.03
CA ALA A 374 14.01 -7.08 25.20
C ALA A 374 13.80 -5.73 24.49
N LYS A 375 14.75 -5.30 23.66
CA LYS A 375 14.70 -4.06 22.90
C LYS A 375 14.72 -4.37 21.41
N PHE A 376 13.53 -4.49 20.82
CA PHE A 376 13.41 -4.59 19.37
C PHE A 376 13.57 -3.22 18.76
N PRO A 377 14.47 -3.05 17.79
CA PRO A 377 14.51 -1.79 17.05
C PRO A 377 13.19 -1.67 16.28
N SER A 378 12.40 -0.70 16.67
CA SER A 378 11.27 -0.27 15.90
C SER A 378 11.76 0.33 14.60
N LEU A 379 11.23 -0.12 13.46
CA LEU A 379 11.49 0.51 12.17
C LEU A 379 10.93 1.94 12.12
N SER A 380 9.94 2.22 12.95
CA SER A 380 9.20 3.48 12.98
C SER A 380 9.55 4.39 14.16
N GLN A 381 10.69 4.20 14.81
CA GLN A 381 11.08 5.02 15.96
C GLN A 381 11.05 6.53 15.64
N GLN A 382 11.45 6.90 14.44
CA GLN A 382 11.48 8.29 13.97
C GLN A 382 10.09 8.94 13.87
N ILE A 383 9.05 8.16 13.59
CA ILE A 383 7.66 8.63 13.39
C ILE A 383 6.70 8.07 14.43
N HIS A 384 7.21 7.47 15.50
CA HIS A 384 6.40 6.76 16.50
C HIS A 384 5.31 7.64 17.14
N GLN A 385 5.61 8.90 17.43
CA GLN A 385 4.64 9.80 18.03
C GLN A 385 3.44 10.10 17.14
N GLU A 386 3.64 10.18 15.83
CA GLU A 386 2.53 10.31 14.88
C GLU A 386 1.73 9.02 14.78
N LEU A 387 2.42 7.88 14.69
CA LEU A 387 1.74 6.59 14.60
C LEU A 387 0.87 6.30 15.83
N GLN A 388 1.29 6.72 17.02
CA GLN A 388 0.47 6.59 18.25
C GLN A 388 -0.82 7.45 18.22
N ALA A 389 -0.84 8.51 17.43
CA ALA A 389 -2.02 9.35 17.26
C ALA A 389 -2.97 8.83 16.16
N GLU A 390 -2.54 7.84 15.37
CA GLU A 390 -3.34 7.28 14.29
C GLU A 390 -4.30 6.20 14.74
N THR A 391 -5.42 6.09 14.04
CA THR A 391 -6.37 4.98 14.18
C THR A 391 -6.26 4.07 12.97
N PHE A 392 -5.67 2.89 13.15
CA PHE A 392 -5.46 1.92 12.07
C PHE A 392 -6.63 0.95 11.89
N LEU A 393 -7.39 0.71 12.96
CA LEU A 393 -8.55 -0.17 12.98
C LEU A 393 -9.77 0.65 13.41
N ASP A 394 -10.67 0.89 12.49
CA ASP A 394 -11.99 1.44 12.80
C ASP A 394 -13.04 0.56 12.13
N GLY A 395 -13.66 -0.29 12.92
CA GLY A 395 -14.72 -1.24 12.61
C GLY A 395 -14.99 -1.64 11.16
N MET A 396 -15.05 -0.68 10.26
CA MET A 396 -15.42 -0.86 8.86
C MET A 396 -14.26 -0.65 7.88
N ILE A 397 -13.28 0.18 8.22
CA ILE A 397 -12.14 0.50 7.36
C ILE A 397 -10.87 0.18 8.12
N VAL A 398 -10.11 -0.75 7.58
CA VAL A 398 -8.87 -1.24 8.18
C VAL A 398 -7.71 -0.78 7.32
N GLY A 399 -6.66 -0.25 7.94
CA GLY A 399 -5.41 0.09 7.29
C GLY A 399 -4.65 -1.16 6.81
N GLN A 400 -3.46 -0.94 6.27
CA GLN A 400 -2.64 -2.01 5.72
C GLN A 400 -1.16 -1.71 5.93
N VAL A 401 -0.36 -2.76 6.12
CA VAL A 401 1.07 -2.78 5.80
C VAL A 401 1.24 -3.51 4.48
N LYS A 402 1.88 -2.89 3.50
CA LYS A 402 2.16 -3.49 2.19
C LYS A 402 3.55 -3.11 1.71
N SER A 403 4.29 -4.09 1.24
CA SER A 403 5.59 -3.89 0.61
C SER A 403 5.45 -3.96 -0.90
N ILE A 404 5.89 -2.91 -1.59
CA ILE A 404 5.90 -2.86 -3.05
C ILE A 404 7.24 -2.23 -3.48
N GLY A 405 8.03 -2.96 -4.24
CA GLY A 405 9.36 -2.53 -4.64
C GLY A 405 10.24 -2.18 -3.43
N ASP A 406 10.80 -0.98 -3.43
CA ASP A 406 11.66 -0.48 -2.35
C ASP A 406 10.89 0.17 -1.20
N PHE A 407 9.56 0.23 -1.28
CA PHE A 407 8.72 0.93 -0.31
C PHE A 407 7.93 -0.03 0.58
N ILE A 408 7.84 0.32 1.85
CA ILE A 408 6.85 -0.21 2.77
C ILE A 408 5.79 0.87 3.00
N TYR A 409 4.57 0.57 2.63
CA TYR A 409 3.40 1.40 2.83
C TYR A 409 2.77 1.05 4.17
N LEU A 410 2.59 2.03 5.03
CA LEU A 410 1.80 1.93 6.25
C LEU A 410 0.63 2.90 6.13
N ILE A 411 -0.56 2.36 5.97
CA ILE A 411 -1.76 3.12 5.64
C ILE A 411 -2.61 3.33 6.89
N ALA A 412 -2.90 4.61 7.20
CA ALA A 412 -3.80 5.04 8.27
C ALA A 412 -5.06 5.66 7.64
N PRO A 413 -6.10 4.87 7.35
CA PRO A 413 -7.23 5.31 6.51
C PRO A 413 -8.09 6.39 7.16
N GLN A 414 -8.14 6.49 8.49
CA GLN A 414 -8.94 7.49 9.20
C GLN A 414 -8.42 8.91 8.98
N SER A 415 -7.11 9.10 9.06
CA SER A 415 -6.48 10.40 8.80
C SER A 415 -6.24 10.66 7.31
N GLY A 416 -6.41 9.64 6.45
CA GLY A 416 -6.05 9.68 5.05
C GLY A 416 -4.55 9.67 4.79
N ARG A 417 -3.74 9.42 5.82
CA ARG A 417 -2.27 9.43 5.73
C ARG A 417 -1.73 8.07 5.33
N THR A 418 -0.76 8.11 4.46
CA THR A 418 0.08 6.96 4.11
C THR A 418 1.52 7.30 4.42
N TYR A 419 2.11 6.52 5.32
CA TYR A 419 3.52 6.63 5.70
C TYR A 419 4.34 5.72 4.79
N LEU A 420 5.42 6.24 4.25
CA LEU A 420 6.31 5.53 3.34
C LEU A 420 7.67 5.35 3.97
N GLN A 421 8.11 4.12 4.14
CA GLN A 421 9.48 3.80 4.45
C GLN A 421 10.17 3.26 3.20
N GLN A 422 11.27 3.86 2.80
CA GLN A 422 12.11 3.37 1.73
C GLN A 422 13.35 2.69 2.30
N THR A 423 13.61 1.46 1.87
CA THR A 423 14.87 0.79 2.13
C THR A 423 15.80 1.06 0.95
N ARG A 424 16.96 1.65 1.21
CA ARG A 424 17.99 1.91 0.20
C ARG A 424 19.25 1.15 0.57
N GLU A 425 19.87 0.58 -0.43
CA GLU A 425 21.24 0.08 -0.29
C GLU A 425 22.21 1.19 -0.73
N SER A 426 23.11 1.55 0.15
CA SER A 426 24.20 2.48 -0.13
C SER A 426 25.53 1.81 0.18
N LEU A 427 26.60 2.26 -0.46
CA LEU A 427 27.95 1.84 -0.11
C LEU A 427 28.49 2.84 0.93
N ASP A 428 29.00 2.32 2.04
CA ASP A 428 29.75 3.14 2.98
C ASP A 428 31.14 3.52 2.41
N ILE A 429 31.87 4.37 3.12
CA ILE A 429 33.23 4.82 2.71
C ILE A 429 34.21 3.64 2.57
N ALA A 430 33.94 2.52 3.22
CA ALA A 430 34.73 1.30 3.13
C ALA A 430 34.26 0.34 2.02
N GLY A 431 33.19 0.68 1.29
CA GLY A 431 32.63 -0.13 0.21
C GLY A 431 31.69 -1.25 0.70
N ASN A 432 31.26 -1.22 1.96
CA ASN A 432 30.28 -2.16 2.45
C ASN A 432 28.85 -1.70 2.07
N ILE A 433 27.98 -2.64 1.75
CA ILE A 433 26.56 -2.36 1.53
C ILE A 433 25.93 -2.04 2.89
N VAL A 434 25.42 -0.83 3.02
CA VAL A 434 24.64 -0.38 4.19
C VAL A 434 23.20 -0.14 3.74
N ALA A 435 22.27 -0.84 4.37
CA ALA A 435 20.85 -0.58 4.15
C ALA A 435 20.41 0.65 4.96
N GLU A 436 20.14 1.74 4.28
CA GLU A 436 19.56 2.95 4.87
C GLU A 436 18.05 2.86 4.83
N ARG A 437 17.40 3.06 5.96
CA ARG A 437 15.93 3.13 6.08
C ARG A 437 15.51 4.57 6.23
N LEU A 438 14.78 5.05 5.24
CA LEU A 438 14.38 6.43 5.14
C LEU A 438 12.85 6.55 5.26
N TRP A 439 12.36 7.34 6.21
CA TRP A 439 10.96 7.73 6.22
C TRP A 439 10.77 8.98 5.36
N HIS A 440 9.70 8.96 4.57
CA HIS A 440 9.22 10.13 3.86
C HIS A 440 8.14 10.83 4.67
N PRO A 441 7.92 12.14 4.47
CA PRO A 441 6.73 12.81 4.98
C PRO A 441 5.45 12.08 4.58
N PRO A 442 4.40 12.07 5.42
CA PRO A 442 3.18 11.36 5.09
C PRO A 442 2.53 11.91 3.81
N GLN A 443 2.04 11.01 2.98
CA GLN A 443 1.26 11.33 1.80
C GLN A 443 -0.23 11.31 2.16
N ILE A 444 -0.93 12.38 1.85
CA ILE A 444 -2.38 12.48 2.12
C ILE A 444 -3.13 11.99 0.89
N TRP A 445 -3.41 10.70 0.86
CA TRP A 445 -4.07 10.05 -0.29
C TRP A 445 -5.51 9.60 -0.02
N HIS A 446 -5.94 9.58 1.23
CA HIS A 446 -7.26 9.07 1.62
C HIS A 446 -7.57 7.68 1.05
N ILE A 447 -6.59 6.78 1.15
CA ILE A 447 -6.71 5.39 0.70
C ILE A 447 -6.76 4.42 1.88
N SER A 448 -7.32 3.23 1.67
CA SER A 448 -7.31 2.13 2.64
C SER A 448 -6.36 1.01 2.25
N ARG A 449 -6.09 0.85 0.97
CA ARG A 449 -5.28 -0.23 0.41
C ARG A 449 -4.41 0.28 -0.72
N VAL A 450 -3.30 -0.41 -0.91
CA VAL A 450 -2.44 -0.29 -2.10
C VAL A 450 -2.33 -1.66 -2.75
N ALA A 451 -2.45 -1.73 -4.06
CA ALA A 451 -2.25 -2.92 -4.88
C ALA A 451 -1.30 -2.61 -6.04
N LEU A 452 -0.59 -3.63 -6.49
CA LEU A 452 0.24 -3.57 -7.69
C LEU A 452 -0.53 -4.26 -8.83
N ILE A 453 -0.91 -3.53 -9.88
CA ILE A 453 -1.67 -4.04 -11.02
C ILE A 453 -0.83 -3.79 -12.27
N ASN A 454 -0.44 -4.83 -12.98
CA ASN A 454 0.43 -4.74 -14.18
C ASN A 454 1.71 -3.91 -13.92
N GLY A 455 2.31 -4.06 -12.74
CA GLY A 455 3.52 -3.33 -12.37
C GLY A 455 3.31 -1.85 -12.02
N VAL A 456 2.06 -1.39 -11.93
CA VAL A 456 1.69 -0.03 -11.55
C VAL A 456 1.01 -0.03 -10.19
N GLU A 457 1.36 0.93 -9.35
CA GLU A 457 0.80 1.06 -7.99
C GLU A 457 -0.55 1.78 -8.02
N TYR A 458 -1.55 1.20 -7.37
CA TYR A 458 -2.88 1.76 -7.26
C TYR A 458 -3.33 1.88 -5.81
N GLY A 459 -3.90 3.04 -5.48
CA GLY A 459 -4.53 3.30 -4.20
C GLY A 459 -6.05 3.15 -4.28
N HIS A 460 -6.64 2.51 -3.28
CA HIS A 460 -8.07 2.30 -3.19
C HIS A 460 -8.70 3.29 -2.21
N SER A 461 -9.57 4.16 -2.70
CA SER A 461 -10.14 5.25 -1.92
C SER A 461 -11.01 4.78 -0.75
N THR A 462 -10.93 5.51 0.37
CA THR A 462 -11.81 5.32 1.53
C THR A 462 -13.14 6.05 1.39
N ALA A 463 -13.20 7.10 0.58
CA ALA A 463 -14.33 8.01 0.49
C ALA A 463 -15.30 7.66 -0.65
N ASN A 464 -14.81 6.95 -1.68
CA ASN A 464 -15.58 6.60 -2.87
C ASN A 464 -15.08 5.26 -3.45
N PRO A 465 -15.81 4.60 -4.36
CA PRO A 465 -15.42 3.31 -4.91
C PRO A 465 -14.38 3.41 -6.03
N GLN A 466 -13.57 4.47 -6.05
CA GLN A 466 -12.58 4.69 -7.08
C GLN A 466 -11.22 4.09 -6.71
N ILE A 467 -10.52 3.70 -7.76
CA ILE A 467 -9.11 3.33 -7.72
C ILE A 467 -8.33 4.42 -8.41
N TYR A 468 -7.19 4.77 -7.83
CA TYR A 468 -6.30 5.78 -8.35
C TYR A 468 -4.93 5.19 -8.60
N GLN A 469 -4.37 5.43 -9.78
CA GLN A 469 -2.97 5.20 -10.03
C GLN A 469 -2.17 6.18 -9.16
N LEU A 470 -1.29 5.66 -8.33
CA LEU A 470 -0.36 6.46 -7.53
C LEU A 470 0.85 6.86 -8.38
N TRP A 471 1.53 7.92 -7.96
CA TRP A 471 2.77 8.36 -8.59
C TRP A 471 2.65 8.64 -10.10
N ASN A 472 1.51 9.19 -10.53
CA ASN A 472 1.32 9.51 -11.94
C ASN A 472 2.23 10.67 -12.35
N THR A 473 3.34 10.34 -12.99
CA THR A 473 4.35 11.32 -13.40
C THR A 473 3.78 12.33 -14.40
N GLY A 474 4.06 13.61 -14.17
CA GLY A 474 3.56 14.71 -15.01
C GLY A 474 2.22 15.29 -14.55
N GLN A 475 1.60 14.73 -13.55
CA GLN A 475 0.41 15.27 -12.89
C GLN A 475 0.75 15.62 -11.43
N TYR A 476 0.37 16.84 -10.98
CA TYR A 476 0.65 17.34 -9.62
C TYR A 476 -0.63 17.78 -8.90
N HIS A 477 -1.73 17.22 -9.29
CA HIS A 477 -3.01 17.25 -8.60
C HIS A 477 -3.55 15.83 -8.47
N ASP A 478 -4.50 15.62 -7.59
CA ASP A 478 -5.24 14.37 -7.51
C ASP A 478 -6.51 14.51 -8.34
N ASP A 479 -6.92 13.44 -9.00
CA ASP A 479 -8.22 13.42 -9.69
C ASP A 479 -9.35 13.26 -8.67
N SER A 480 -10.44 13.98 -8.90
CA SER A 480 -11.72 13.71 -8.25
C SER A 480 -12.36 12.43 -8.83
N PRO A 481 -13.43 11.92 -8.22
CA PRO A 481 -14.24 10.86 -8.85
C PRO A 481 -14.81 11.24 -10.22
N SER A 482 -14.94 12.54 -10.50
CA SER A 482 -15.41 13.08 -11.78
C SER A 482 -14.30 13.38 -12.78
N ASP A 483 -13.04 13.04 -12.45
CA ASP A 483 -11.86 13.34 -13.26
C ASP A 483 -11.48 14.83 -13.29
N ASP A 484 -11.95 15.58 -12.30
CA ASP A 484 -11.57 17.00 -12.15
C ASP A 484 -10.32 17.11 -11.26
N PRO A 485 -9.39 18.03 -11.56
CA PRO A 485 -8.20 18.22 -10.76
C PRO A 485 -8.51 18.76 -9.36
N VAL A 486 -8.02 18.07 -8.34
CA VAL A 486 -8.12 18.45 -6.93
C VAL A 486 -6.74 18.82 -6.40
N PRO A 487 -6.53 20.08 -6.00
CA PRO A 487 -5.26 20.48 -5.41
C PRO A 487 -5.02 19.82 -4.06
N TYR A 488 -3.77 19.62 -3.70
CA TYR A 488 -3.38 19.15 -2.38
C TYR A 488 -2.29 20.03 -1.78
N ASP A 489 -2.32 20.16 -0.46
CA ASP A 489 -1.30 20.91 0.26
C ASP A 489 0.04 20.17 0.24
N VAL A 490 1.10 20.86 -0.18
CA VAL A 490 2.47 20.36 -0.09
C VAL A 490 3.23 21.19 0.92
N ARG A 491 3.92 20.54 1.84
CA ARG A 491 4.75 21.21 2.86
C ARG A 491 6.08 20.50 3.00
N MET A 492 7.15 21.26 2.91
CA MET A 492 8.51 20.86 3.23
C MET A 492 8.98 21.73 4.40
N CYS A 493 8.99 21.18 5.58
CA CYS A 493 9.35 21.88 6.80
C CYS A 493 10.67 21.32 7.34
N MET A 494 11.69 22.15 7.45
CA MET A 494 13.00 21.79 7.96
C MET A 494 13.02 21.81 9.48
N ALA A 495 13.95 21.07 10.08
CA ALA A 495 14.20 21.21 11.51
C ALA A 495 14.67 22.63 11.88
N TYR A 496 14.48 23.02 13.15
CA TYR A 496 14.99 24.29 13.65
C TYR A 496 16.51 24.34 13.58
N ARG A 497 17.04 25.46 13.13
CA ARG A 497 18.48 25.69 12.94
C ARG A 497 19.02 26.61 14.03
N GLN A 498 20.07 26.15 14.70
CA GLN A 498 20.74 26.86 15.80
C GLN A 498 22.22 27.18 15.50
N HIS A 499 22.73 26.71 14.35
CA HIS A 499 24.13 26.84 13.96
C HIS A 499 25.15 26.40 15.03
N GLY A 500 24.83 25.33 15.76
CA GLY A 500 25.71 24.70 16.75
C GLY A 500 25.86 25.45 18.09
N ARG A 501 25.14 26.57 18.30
CA ARG A 501 25.17 27.32 19.57
C ARG A 501 23.76 27.64 20.06
N ARG A 502 23.29 26.92 21.07
CA ARG A 502 21.96 27.13 21.69
C ARG A 502 21.76 28.48 22.39
N GLN A 503 22.76 29.36 22.42
CA GLN A 503 22.70 30.62 23.18
C GLN A 503 23.17 31.85 22.38
N GLY A 504 23.27 31.74 21.06
CA GLY A 504 23.66 32.87 20.20
C GLY A 504 22.46 33.45 19.48
N LEU A 505 22.26 34.75 19.56
CA LEU A 505 21.28 35.46 18.74
C LEU A 505 21.70 35.37 17.27
N LEU A 506 20.86 34.83 16.43
CA LEU A 506 21.04 34.73 14.98
C LEU A 506 20.41 35.96 14.31
N ILE A 507 21.09 36.48 13.32
CA ILE A 507 20.59 37.59 12.49
C ILE A 507 20.72 37.18 11.04
N PHE A 508 19.66 37.29 10.25
CA PHE A 508 19.68 37.08 8.81
C PHE A 508 18.57 37.88 8.11
N ASP A 509 18.76 38.20 6.87
CA ASP A 509 17.80 38.90 6.01
C ASP A 509 17.60 38.25 4.64
N LYS A 510 18.33 37.16 4.36
CA LYS A 510 18.28 36.51 3.06
C LYS A 510 18.18 34.99 3.22
N VAL A 511 17.34 34.41 2.37
CA VAL A 511 17.20 32.94 2.23
C VAL A 511 17.55 32.54 0.81
N TYR A 512 18.45 31.62 0.67
CA TYR A 512 18.86 31.01 -0.61
C TYR A 512 18.04 29.78 -0.88
N ILE A 513 17.51 29.66 -2.12
CA ILE A 513 16.79 28.47 -2.59
C ILE A 513 17.29 28.14 -3.98
N GLU A 514 17.67 26.90 -4.17
CA GLU A 514 18.03 26.34 -5.47
C GLU A 514 17.18 25.12 -5.76
N GLY A 515 16.66 24.99 -6.97
CA GLY A 515 15.80 23.89 -7.32
C GLY A 515 15.31 23.91 -8.76
N TYR A 516 14.26 23.15 -8.98
CA TYR A 516 13.48 23.14 -10.22
C TYR A 516 12.05 23.58 -9.89
N LEU A 517 11.45 24.41 -10.74
CA LEU A 517 10.09 24.88 -10.59
C LEU A 517 9.36 24.77 -11.92
N MET A 518 8.19 24.14 -11.89
CA MET A 518 7.34 24.04 -13.07
C MET A 518 6.89 25.43 -13.55
N VAL A 519 6.74 25.60 -14.85
CA VAL A 519 6.24 26.86 -15.44
C VAL A 519 4.81 27.10 -14.93
N ASN A 520 4.50 28.34 -14.59
CA ASN A 520 3.24 28.79 -13.98
C ASN A 520 2.98 28.25 -12.56
N SER A 521 3.99 27.71 -11.91
CA SER A 521 3.89 27.28 -10.51
C SER A 521 4.35 28.38 -9.56
N ASP A 522 3.86 28.30 -8.34
CA ASP A 522 4.29 29.12 -7.22
C ASP A 522 4.48 28.29 -5.95
N PHE A 523 5.24 28.82 -5.03
CA PHE A 523 5.31 28.32 -3.66
C PHE A 523 5.58 29.47 -2.70
N ASN A 524 5.22 29.28 -1.45
CA ASN A 524 5.47 30.23 -0.39
C ASN A 524 6.67 29.77 0.44
N LEU A 525 7.62 30.68 0.67
CA LEU A 525 8.62 30.51 1.71
C LEU A 525 8.07 31.10 3.00
N ARG A 526 8.04 30.30 4.07
CA ARG A 526 7.71 30.73 5.43
C ARG A 526 8.95 30.64 6.31
N VAL A 527 9.15 31.67 7.09
CA VAL A 527 10.24 31.76 8.06
C VAL A 527 9.64 31.89 9.45
N PHE A 528 9.82 30.90 10.28
CA PHE A 528 9.45 30.91 11.68
C PHE A 528 10.68 31.25 12.52
N LYS A 529 10.49 32.09 13.54
CA LYS A 529 11.54 32.46 14.50
C LYS A 529 11.14 31.94 15.87
N ASP A 530 12.11 31.40 16.58
CA ASP A 530 11.93 30.81 17.88
C ASP A 530 10.80 29.74 17.92
N TYR A 531 10.79 28.87 18.89
CA TYR A 531 10.01 27.62 18.86
C TYR A 531 8.48 27.80 18.78
N ASP A 532 7.94 28.95 19.18
CA ASP A 532 6.51 29.20 19.34
C ASP A 532 5.98 30.42 18.58
N ASP A 533 6.67 30.86 17.51
CA ASP A 533 6.20 32.01 16.74
C ASP A 533 4.92 31.66 15.95
N PRO A 534 3.74 32.16 16.32
CA PRO A 534 2.50 31.87 15.62
C PRO A 534 2.37 32.65 14.29
N THR A 535 3.27 33.62 14.04
CA THR A 535 3.18 34.52 12.90
C THR A 535 4.44 34.47 12.02
N PRO A 536 4.55 33.44 11.14
CA PRO A 536 5.70 33.32 10.25
C PRO A 536 5.74 34.52 9.26
N GLN A 537 6.95 34.92 8.89
CA GLN A 537 7.12 35.78 7.71
C GLN A 537 6.83 34.93 6.46
N VAL A 538 6.03 35.46 5.55
CA VAL A 538 5.66 34.78 4.30
C VAL A 538 6.21 35.53 3.12
N LYS A 539 6.92 34.83 2.23
CA LYS A 539 7.38 35.34 0.94
C LYS A 539 6.85 34.47 -0.17
N VAL A 540 6.05 35.03 -1.07
CA VAL A 540 5.57 34.33 -2.26
C VAL A 540 6.66 34.33 -3.32
N LEU A 541 7.01 33.15 -3.82
CA LEU A 541 7.95 32.96 -4.92
C LEU A 541 7.20 32.30 -6.07
N SER A 542 7.07 33.02 -7.18
CA SER A 542 6.28 32.58 -8.32
C SER A 542 7.08 32.70 -9.61
N SER A 543 6.92 31.73 -10.50
CA SER A 543 7.43 31.85 -11.86
C SER A 543 6.75 32.96 -12.68
N ILE A 544 5.61 33.50 -12.17
CA ILE A 544 4.79 34.53 -12.83
C ILE A 544 4.98 35.90 -12.17
N SER A 545 5.47 35.97 -10.92
CA SER A 545 5.56 37.23 -10.17
C SER A 545 6.61 38.20 -10.77
N SER A 546 6.38 39.51 -10.59
CA SER A 546 7.32 40.57 -11.01
C SER A 546 8.17 41.00 -9.81
N PRO A 547 9.52 40.96 -9.86
CA PRO A 547 10.24 40.36 -10.96
C PRO A 547 10.06 38.85 -10.97
N PRO A 548 9.84 38.26 -12.14
CA PRO A 548 9.77 36.82 -12.24
C PRO A 548 11.09 36.23 -11.72
N VAL A 549 11.02 35.06 -11.09
CA VAL A 549 12.23 34.28 -10.87
C VAL A 549 12.87 34.12 -12.25
N THR A 550 13.97 34.84 -12.50
CA THR A 550 14.60 34.84 -13.82
C THR A 550 15.24 33.49 -14.02
N PHE A 551 14.57 32.62 -14.76
CA PHE A 551 15.19 31.47 -15.33
C PHE A 551 16.25 31.96 -16.33
N PRO A 552 17.50 31.46 -16.29
CA PRO A 552 18.46 31.80 -17.31
C PRO A 552 17.87 31.44 -18.69
N ALA A 553 17.81 32.42 -19.57
CA ALA A 553 17.12 32.40 -20.88
C ALA A 553 17.66 31.32 -21.85
N ASN A 554 18.65 30.55 -21.48
CA ASN A 554 19.32 29.53 -22.27
C ASN A 554 19.58 28.24 -21.47
N VAL A 555 18.54 27.62 -20.96
CA VAL A 555 18.63 26.18 -20.75
C VAL A 555 18.10 25.52 -22.01
N GLY A 556 18.93 25.54 -23.05
CA GLY A 556 18.81 24.51 -24.07
C GLY A 556 18.88 23.18 -23.36
N ILE A 557 17.90 22.33 -23.56
CA ILE A 557 17.91 20.95 -23.09
C ILE A 557 19.18 20.33 -23.67
N SER A 558 20.26 20.30 -22.89
CA SER A 558 21.42 19.51 -23.29
C SER A 558 20.95 18.06 -23.20
N ILE A 559 21.06 17.35 -24.33
CA ILE A 559 20.88 15.92 -24.38
C ILE A 559 21.93 15.34 -23.42
N GLY A 560 21.54 15.05 -22.18
CA GLY A 560 22.43 14.58 -21.12
C GLY A 560 22.02 14.92 -19.69
N ASP A 561 21.21 15.95 -19.47
CA ASP A 561 20.76 16.34 -18.11
C ASP A 561 19.44 15.69 -17.68
N GLY A 562 18.79 14.93 -18.55
CA GLY A 562 17.69 14.06 -18.19
C GLY A 562 18.20 12.65 -17.88
N SER A 563 17.80 12.08 -16.76
CA SER A 563 17.97 10.66 -16.46
C SER A 563 17.54 9.84 -17.69
N ILE A 564 18.46 9.13 -18.32
CA ILE A 564 18.13 8.13 -19.34
C ILE A 564 17.37 7.01 -18.60
N GLY A 565 16.06 7.05 -18.64
CA GLY A 565 15.19 6.06 -17.97
C GLY A 565 13.77 6.51 -17.70
N ASP A 566 13.49 7.80 -17.62
CA ASP A 566 12.17 8.30 -17.19
C ASP A 566 11.23 8.72 -18.36
N GLY A 567 11.50 8.31 -19.58
CA GLY A 567 10.62 8.58 -20.72
C GLY A 567 10.36 7.34 -21.56
N PRO A 568 9.12 7.10 -22.04
CA PRO A 568 8.87 6.04 -22.99
C PRO A 568 9.57 6.37 -24.31
N ILE A 569 10.49 5.50 -24.71
CA ILE A 569 11.01 5.49 -26.08
C ILE A 569 9.87 4.97 -26.97
N GLY A 570 9.12 5.85 -27.57
CA GLY A 570 8.06 5.48 -28.52
C GLY A 570 6.93 6.51 -28.60
N GLY A 571 7.03 7.43 -29.51
CA GLY A 571 6.02 8.14 -30.28
C GLY A 571 4.64 8.40 -29.67
N GLY A 572 4.53 9.36 -28.81
CA GLY A 572 3.30 10.08 -28.46
C GLY A 572 3.75 11.36 -27.78
N ALA A 573 3.31 12.51 -28.26
CA ALA A 573 3.63 13.80 -27.67
C ALA A 573 3.01 13.89 -26.26
N VAL A 574 3.69 13.29 -25.28
CA VAL A 574 3.57 13.69 -23.89
C VAL A 574 4.40 14.97 -23.80
N GLU A 575 3.78 16.12 -23.60
CA GLU A 575 4.48 17.32 -23.18
C GLU A 575 5.22 16.95 -21.90
N ALA A 576 6.52 16.67 -22.04
CA ALA A 576 7.37 16.48 -20.89
C ALA A 576 7.27 17.79 -20.08
N THR A 577 6.75 17.71 -18.88
CA THR A 577 6.60 18.86 -17.99
C THR A 577 8.00 19.34 -17.64
N VAL A 578 8.51 20.29 -18.40
CA VAL A 578 9.87 20.82 -18.23
C VAL A 578 9.88 21.66 -16.97
N MET A 579 10.63 21.24 -15.97
CA MET A 579 10.91 22.04 -14.77
C MET A 579 12.25 22.76 -14.96
N PRO A 580 12.27 24.06 -15.32
CA PRO A 580 13.51 24.80 -15.42
C PRO A 580 14.18 24.93 -14.05
N LYS A 581 15.51 24.86 -14.06
CA LYS A 581 16.32 25.10 -12.86
C LYS A 581 16.26 26.57 -12.47
N PHE A 582 16.13 26.84 -11.18
CA PHE A 582 16.15 28.21 -10.63
C PHE A 582 17.13 28.34 -9.47
N ARG A 583 17.58 29.53 -9.26
CA ARG A 583 18.27 29.98 -8.05
C ARG A 583 17.68 31.31 -7.64
N VAL A 584 17.32 31.46 -6.40
CA VAL A 584 16.76 32.69 -5.87
C VAL A 584 17.38 33.02 -4.51
N ILE A 585 17.61 34.29 -4.29
CA ILE A 585 17.89 34.86 -2.98
C ILE A 585 16.65 35.64 -2.60
N ALA A 586 15.88 35.11 -1.67
CA ALA A 586 14.69 35.77 -1.17
C ALA A 586 15.06 36.72 -0.03
N ASP A 587 14.77 38.02 -0.21
CA ASP A 587 14.86 39.00 0.86
C ASP A 587 13.71 38.77 1.84
N VAL A 588 14.03 38.56 3.11
CA VAL A 588 13.10 38.52 4.21
C VAL A 588 13.32 39.70 5.12
N THR A 589 12.31 40.10 5.89
CA THR A 589 12.54 41.15 6.91
C THR A 589 13.59 40.62 7.89
N GLU A 590 14.54 41.47 8.30
CA GLU A 590 15.59 41.08 9.22
C GLU A 590 15.05 40.22 10.39
N VAL A 591 15.54 39.01 10.49
CA VAL A 591 15.14 38.06 11.50
C VAL A 591 16.21 38.05 12.61
N ASN A 592 15.75 38.36 13.81
CA ASN A 592 16.54 38.27 15.04
C ASN A 592 15.92 37.18 15.91
N CYS A 593 16.61 36.06 16.09
CA CYS A 593 16.08 34.89 16.82
C CYS A 593 17.20 34.05 17.42
N PHE A 594 16.88 33.12 18.33
CA PHE A 594 17.82 32.12 18.80
C PHE A 594 17.86 30.91 17.89
N GLU A 595 16.74 30.63 17.23
CA GLU A 595 16.60 29.55 16.25
C GLU A 595 15.55 29.95 15.20
N TYR A 596 15.66 29.38 14.02
CA TYR A 596 14.69 29.63 12.96
C TYR A 596 14.36 28.32 12.21
N GLN A 597 13.20 28.30 11.58
CA GLN A 597 12.73 27.20 10.76
C GLN A 597 12.30 27.73 9.40
N LEU A 598 12.65 27.01 8.35
CA LEU A 598 12.24 27.30 6.98
C LEU A 598 11.19 26.29 6.53
N GLU A 599 10.10 26.77 5.98
CA GLU A 599 9.06 25.96 5.36
C GLU A 599 8.82 26.41 3.92
N ILE A 600 8.79 25.46 3.00
CA ILE A 600 8.29 25.67 1.64
C ILE A 600 6.91 25.04 1.56
N TYR A 601 5.95 25.82 1.08
CA TYR A 601 4.54 25.47 1.09
C TYR A 601 3.85 25.87 -0.21
N SER A 602 3.02 24.97 -0.76
CA SER A 602 2.19 25.22 -1.94
C SER A 602 0.81 24.58 -1.77
N THR A 603 -0.23 25.28 -2.26
CA THR A 603 -1.62 24.79 -2.30
C THR A 603 -2.22 24.86 -3.69
N SER A 604 -1.48 25.38 -4.66
CA SER A 604 -1.98 25.52 -6.02
C SER A 604 -2.02 24.16 -6.72
N PRO A 605 -3.08 23.86 -7.49
CA PRO A 605 -3.08 22.67 -8.34
C PRO A 605 -1.94 22.78 -9.36
N ASP A 606 -1.33 21.66 -9.70
CA ASP A 606 -0.21 21.56 -10.64
C ASP A 606 1.04 22.37 -10.27
N SER A 607 1.17 22.76 -9.01
CA SER A 607 2.36 23.43 -8.50
C SER A 607 3.43 22.39 -8.16
N ALA A 608 4.36 22.19 -9.09
CA ALA A 608 5.46 21.27 -8.92
C ALA A 608 6.78 21.99 -8.70
N TRP A 609 7.51 21.53 -7.70
CA TRP A 609 8.85 22.00 -7.40
C TRP A 609 9.73 20.87 -6.87
N GLU A 610 11.03 21.03 -7.08
CA GLU A 610 12.06 20.17 -6.50
C GLU A 610 13.15 21.06 -5.90
N ILE A 611 13.48 20.86 -4.65
CA ILE A 611 14.48 21.65 -3.92
C ILE A 611 15.80 20.86 -3.88
N LEU A 612 16.85 21.48 -4.40
CA LEU A 612 18.22 20.98 -4.40
C LEU A 612 19.00 21.47 -3.18
N ALA A 613 18.84 22.76 -2.86
CA ALA A 613 19.51 23.38 -1.73
C ALA A 613 18.65 24.48 -1.12
N LEU A 614 18.74 24.61 0.19
CA LEU A 614 18.05 25.62 0.99
C LEU A 614 19.01 26.15 2.06
N GLY A 615 19.03 27.45 2.29
CA GLY A 615 19.92 28.02 3.32
C GLY A 615 19.62 29.47 3.63
N SER A 616 20.36 30.05 4.55
CA SER A 616 20.28 31.45 4.92
C SER A 616 21.66 32.06 5.12
N ASN A 617 21.74 33.36 5.07
CA ASN A 617 22.93 34.12 5.43
C ASN A 617 23.03 34.38 6.95
N ALA A 618 22.49 33.51 7.77
CA ALA A 618 22.46 33.68 9.22
C ALA A 618 23.86 33.76 9.85
N GLU A 619 24.05 34.81 10.62
CA GLU A 619 25.26 35.05 11.40
C GLU A 619 24.93 35.13 12.89
N ILE A 620 25.89 34.73 13.73
CA ILE A 620 25.75 34.84 15.17
C ILE A 620 26.09 36.30 15.57
N SER A 621 25.14 36.98 16.17
CA SER A 621 25.36 38.35 16.63
C SER A 621 26.49 38.39 17.68
N LYS A 622 27.44 39.29 17.46
CA LYS A 622 28.50 39.58 18.45
C LYS A 622 27.97 40.20 19.75
N GLN A 623 26.73 40.69 19.76
CA GLN A 623 26.10 41.33 20.92
C GLN A 623 25.56 40.32 21.96
N SER A 624 25.43 39.05 21.62
CA SER A 624 24.88 38.03 22.55
C SER A 624 25.77 37.71 23.77
N ALA A 625 27.00 38.20 23.83
CA ALA A 625 27.88 37.96 24.96
C ALA A 625 27.53 38.77 26.24
N VAL A 626 26.60 39.72 26.19
CA VAL A 626 26.35 40.69 27.28
C VAL A 626 25.15 40.29 28.17
N PHE A 627 24.27 39.37 27.75
CA PHE A 627 23.02 39.08 28.46
C PHE A 627 23.05 37.84 29.41
N ILE A 628 24.19 37.20 29.61
CA ILE A 628 24.28 36.01 30.49
C ILE A 628 24.84 36.35 31.89
N ARG A 629 24.74 37.58 32.30
CA ARG A 629 25.05 37.95 33.71
C ARG A 629 23.91 38.77 34.31
N LYS A 630 22.85 38.07 34.68
CA LYS A 630 22.08 38.44 35.90
C LYS A 630 21.40 37.19 36.46
#